data_2f518de72608a4f8554bf7aac5f6e0ed
#
_entry.id   2f518de72608a4f8554bf7aac5f6e0ed
#
_cell.length_a   1.000
_cell.length_b   1.000
_cell.length_c   1.000
_cell.angle_alpha   90.00
_cell.angle_beta   90.00
_cell.angle_gamma   90.00
#
_symmetry.space_group_name_H-M   'P 1'
#
loop_
_entity.id
_entity.type
_entity.pdbx_description
1 polymer ?
#
loop_
_entity_poly.entity_id
_entity_poly.type
_entity_poly.pdbx_seq_one_letter_code
_entity_poly.pdbx_strand_id
1 'polypeptide(L)'
;MSVLKQVYIIAERKKTSKICSAISAAGAHCENTVMAQGTARSDLLEMLGLDNTDKVLILATAETDSVPGIMEVLKKDFRFGNGGGIAFTVPVSAVSGPASLLILSGGKYR
;
A
#
# COMPACT_ATOMS: atom_id res chain seq x y z
N MET A 1 -0.48 20.27 7.76
CA MET A 1 0.51 19.21 7.93
C MET A 1 -0.11 17.85 7.62
N SER A 2 0.51 17.09 6.73
CA SER A 2 0.00 15.78 6.41
C SER A 2 0.62 14.77 7.37
N VAL A 3 -0.22 14.11 8.17
CA VAL A 3 0.25 13.08 9.10
C VAL A 3 0.04 11.68 8.53
N LEU A 4 -0.77 11.56 7.49
CA LEU A 4 -1.06 10.27 6.86
C LEU A 4 -0.61 10.24 5.42
N LYS A 5 -0.13 9.08 5.02
CA LYS A 5 0.20 8.78 3.63
C LYS A 5 -0.61 7.56 3.20
N GLN A 6 -1.10 7.60 1.99
CA GLN A 6 -1.66 6.42 1.35
C GLN A 6 -0.51 5.67 0.69
N VAL A 7 -0.34 4.41 1.03
CA VAL A 7 0.74 3.58 0.52
C VAL A 7 0.15 2.66 -0.55
N TYR A 8 0.74 2.72 -1.74
CA TYR A 8 0.36 1.86 -2.87
C TYR A 8 1.47 0.86 -3.10
N ILE A 9 1.14 -0.42 -3.07
CA ILE A 9 2.12 -1.49 -3.26
C ILE A 9 1.64 -2.41 -4.36
N ILE A 10 2.47 -2.61 -5.36
CA ILE A 10 2.19 -3.53 -6.46
C ILE A 10 3.16 -4.69 -6.35
N ALA A 11 2.63 -5.89 -6.17
CA ALA A 11 3.46 -7.07 -5.91
C ALA A 11 2.76 -8.32 -6.40
N GLU A 12 3.45 -9.46 -6.30
CA GLU A 12 2.87 -10.74 -6.62
C GLU A 12 1.76 -11.10 -5.63
N ARG A 13 0.66 -11.62 -6.17
CA ARG A 13 -0.50 -11.97 -5.36
C ARG A 13 -0.17 -12.91 -4.21
N LYS A 14 0.68 -13.89 -4.47
CA LYS A 14 1.02 -14.89 -3.46
C LYS A 14 1.77 -14.33 -2.27
N LYS A 15 2.31 -13.12 -2.39
CA LYS A 15 3.04 -12.47 -1.30
C LYS A 15 2.18 -11.49 -0.50
N THR A 16 0.90 -11.35 -0.83
CA THR A 16 0.03 -10.35 -0.21
C THR A 16 0.01 -10.46 1.31
N SER A 17 -0.25 -11.65 1.85
CA SER A 17 -0.33 -11.82 3.31
C SER A 17 0.97 -11.50 4.00
N LYS A 18 2.08 -11.94 3.42
CA LYS A 18 3.40 -11.68 3.99
C LYS A 18 3.74 -10.21 3.98
N ILE A 19 3.43 -9.52 2.88
CA ILE A 19 3.67 -8.09 2.76
C ILE A 19 2.82 -7.32 3.76
N CYS A 20 1.53 -7.63 3.84
CA CYS A 20 0.63 -6.96 4.78
C CYS A 20 1.08 -7.15 6.22
N SER A 21 1.49 -8.36 6.59
CA SER A 21 2.02 -8.62 7.93
C SER A 21 3.28 -7.81 8.22
N ALA A 22 4.19 -7.77 7.25
CA ALA A 22 5.46 -7.07 7.41
C ALA A 22 5.27 -5.57 7.55
N ILE A 23 4.45 -4.96 6.71
CA ILE A 23 4.24 -3.51 6.77
C ILE A 23 3.36 -3.13 7.95
N SER A 24 2.48 -4.01 8.41
CA SER A 24 1.71 -3.76 9.62
C SER A 24 2.63 -3.70 10.84
N ALA A 25 3.62 -4.57 10.90
CA ALA A 25 4.63 -4.53 11.97
C ALA A 25 5.45 -3.24 11.91
N ALA A 26 5.59 -2.65 10.72
CA ALA A 26 6.33 -1.40 10.54
C ALA A 26 5.44 -0.15 10.70
N GLY A 27 4.16 -0.32 11.03
CA GLY A 27 3.28 0.79 11.33
C GLY A 27 2.21 1.09 10.30
N ALA A 28 2.11 0.32 9.23
CA ALA A 28 1.07 0.53 8.23
C ALA A 28 -0.23 -0.15 8.63
N HIS A 29 -1.32 0.36 8.11
CA HIS A 29 -2.63 -0.25 8.24
C HIS A 29 -3.09 -0.68 6.85
N CYS A 30 -3.11 -1.98 6.59
CA CYS A 30 -3.55 -2.51 5.31
C CYS A 30 -5.06 -2.47 5.24
N GLU A 31 -5.58 -1.72 4.26
CA GLU A 31 -7.01 -1.50 4.12
C GLU A 31 -7.64 -2.45 3.11
N ASN A 32 -6.95 -2.69 1.99
CA ASN A 32 -7.59 -3.40 0.89
C ASN A 32 -6.57 -3.92 -0.09
N THR A 33 -6.98 -4.90 -0.87
CA THR A 33 -6.19 -5.37 -2.00
C THR A 33 -7.08 -5.39 -3.24
N VAL A 34 -6.52 -4.97 -4.36
CA VAL A 34 -7.21 -4.95 -5.64
C VAL A 34 -6.45 -5.86 -6.58
N MET A 35 -7.14 -6.85 -7.11
CA MET A 35 -6.53 -7.77 -8.05
C MET A 35 -6.65 -7.27 -9.48
N ALA A 36 -5.69 -7.63 -10.31
CA ALA A 36 -5.72 -7.31 -11.74
C ALA A 36 -6.74 -8.22 -12.41
N GLN A 37 -7.99 -7.79 -12.42
CA GLN A 37 -9.07 -8.51 -13.08
C GLN A 37 -9.52 -7.69 -14.29
N GLY A 38 -10.18 -8.35 -15.22
CA GLY A 38 -10.41 -7.82 -16.55
C GLY A 38 -11.37 -6.66 -16.72
N THR A 39 -11.88 -6.09 -15.66
CA THR A 39 -12.80 -4.95 -15.78
C THR A 39 -12.09 -3.61 -15.82
N ALA A 40 -10.84 -3.55 -15.43
CA ALA A 40 -10.08 -2.32 -15.46
C ALA A 40 -9.50 -2.10 -16.85
N ARG A 41 -9.20 -0.86 -17.16
CA ARG A 41 -8.60 -0.52 -18.44
C ARG A 41 -7.21 -1.13 -18.53
N SER A 42 -6.93 -1.78 -19.66
CA SER A 42 -5.67 -2.49 -19.82
C SER A 42 -4.46 -1.56 -19.85
N ASP A 43 -4.62 -0.35 -20.41
CA ASP A 43 -3.52 0.61 -20.42
C ASP A 43 -3.15 1.07 -19.01
N LEU A 44 -4.15 1.27 -18.14
CA LEU A 44 -3.91 1.64 -16.76
C LEU A 44 -3.26 0.50 -15.99
N LEU A 45 -3.75 -0.72 -16.17
CA LEU A 45 -3.17 -1.90 -15.53
C LEU A 45 -1.72 -2.08 -15.94
N GLU A 46 -1.42 -1.87 -17.22
CA GLU A 46 -0.07 -1.98 -17.74
C GLU A 46 0.85 -0.93 -17.10
N MET A 47 0.37 0.31 -17.01
CA MET A 47 1.13 1.39 -16.38
C MET A 47 1.45 1.09 -14.91
N LEU A 48 0.55 0.42 -14.22
CA LEU A 48 0.73 0.05 -12.82
C LEU A 48 1.47 -1.28 -12.63
N GLY A 49 1.84 -1.95 -13.72
CA GLY A 49 2.46 -3.25 -13.64
C GLY A 49 1.49 -4.37 -13.31
N LEU A 50 0.20 -4.14 -13.52
CA LEU A 50 -0.86 -5.09 -13.18
C LEU A 50 -1.42 -5.81 -14.40
N ASP A 51 -0.71 -5.79 -15.51
CA ASP A 51 -1.14 -6.46 -16.74
C ASP A 51 -1.10 -7.98 -16.61
N ASN A 52 -0.50 -8.49 -15.55
CA ASN A 52 -0.39 -9.91 -15.26
C ASN A 52 -1.31 -10.24 -14.08
N THR A 53 -2.12 -11.29 -14.23
CA THR A 53 -3.06 -11.71 -13.20
C THR A 53 -2.40 -12.15 -11.90
N ASP A 54 -1.09 -12.36 -11.91
CA ASP A 54 -0.34 -12.70 -10.70
C ASP A 54 -0.04 -11.49 -9.82
N LYS A 55 -0.38 -10.29 -10.25
CA LYS A 55 -0.09 -9.07 -9.50
C LYS A 55 -1.32 -8.57 -8.76
N VAL A 56 -1.08 -7.88 -7.66
CA VAL A 56 -2.12 -7.20 -6.90
C VAL A 56 -1.66 -5.79 -6.57
N LEU A 57 -2.64 -4.94 -6.33
CA LEU A 57 -2.41 -3.62 -5.76
C LEU A 57 -2.87 -3.66 -4.32
N ILE A 58 -1.97 -3.41 -3.39
CA ILE A 58 -2.26 -3.37 -1.96
C ILE A 58 -2.36 -1.92 -1.55
N LEU A 59 -3.45 -1.57 -0.89
CA LEU A 59 -3.68 -0.22 -0.37
C LEU A 59 -3.50 -0.25 1.14
N ALA A 60 -2.66 0.63 1.63
CA ALA A 60 -2.41 0.76 3.06
C ALA A 60 -2.29 2.22 3.42
N THR A 61 -2.47 2.52 4.69
CA THR A 61 -2.31 3.88 5.21
C THR A 61 -1.24 3.83 6.29
N ALA A 62 -0.42 4.86 6.35
CA ALA A 62 0.64 4.93 7.35
C ALA A 62 0.86 6.38 7.75
N GLU A 63 1.35 6.57 8.97
CA GLU A 63 1.81 7.89 9.37
C GLU A 63 3.09 8.21 8.61
N THR A 64 3.30 9.49 8.33
CA THR A 64 4.48 9.93 7.59
C THR A 64 5.77 9.38 8.20
N ASP A 65 5.86 9.37 9.52
CA ASP A 65 7.07 8.92 10.21
C ASP A 65 7.34 7.43 10.07
N SER A 66 6.32 6.66 9.73
CA SER A 66 6.46 5.21 9.54
C SER A 66 6.91 4.83 8.13
N VAL A 67 6.80 5.75 7.17
CA VAL A 67 7.08 5.44 5.76
C VAL A 67 8.50 4.94 5.53
N PRO A 68 9.55 5.58 6.09
CA PRO A 68 10.90 5.07 5.85
C PRO A 68 11.10 3.61 6.29
N GLY A 69 10.53 3.23 7.44
CA GLY A 69 10.61 1.86 7.92
C GLY A 69 9.86 0.88 7.04
N ILE A 70 8.70 1.30 6.55
CA ILE A 70 7.90 0.48 5.64
C ILE A 70 8.67 0.23 4.34
N MET A 71 9.26 1.27 3.76
CA MET A 71 10.01 1.14 2.52
C MET A 71 11.25 0.27 2.70
N GLU A 72 11.90 0.37 3.86
CA GLU A 72 13.06 -0.46 4.17
C GLU A 72 12.71 -1.94 4.23
N VAL A 73 11.58 -2.27 4.85
CA VAL A 73 11.09 -3.66 4.93
C VAL A 73 10.79 -4.20 3.54
N LEU A 74 10.12 -3.42 2.72
CA LEU A 74 9.80 -3.84 1.35
C LEU A 74 11.07 -4.09 0.53
N LYS A 75 12.05 -3.24 0.70
CA LYS A 75 13.31 -3.35 -0.01
C LYS A 75 14.12 -4.57 0.43
N LYS A 76 14.23 -4.78 1.74
CA LYS A 76 15.06 -5.86 2.29
C LYS A 76 14.40 -7.24 2.16
N ASP A 77 13.14 -7.34 2.55
CA ASP A 77 12.49 -8.63 2.68
C ASP A 77 11.78 -9.08 1.41
N PHE A 78 11.43 -8.14 0.54
CA PHE A 78 10.64 -8.44 -0.66
C PHE A 78 11.31 -7.97 -1.93
N ARG A 79 12.54 -7.48 -1.86
CA ARG A 79 13.35 -7.10 -3.01
C ARG A 79 12.73 -5.98 -3.87
N PHE A 80 11.98 -5.09 -3.26
CA PHE A 80 11.43 -3.93 -3.98
C PHE A 80 12.60 -3.10 -4.51
N GLY A 81 12.45 -2.65 -5.74
CA GLY A 81 13.54 -1.99 -6.45
C GLY A 81 14.40 -2.95 -7.25
N ASN A 82 14.29 -4.25 -7.00
CA ASN A 82 15.04 -5.29 -7.71
C ASN A 82 14.12 -6.38 -8.24
N GLY A 83 12.96 -5.99 -8.75
CA GLY A 83 12.02 -6.91 -9.36
C GLY A 83 10.97 -7.50 -8.42
N GLY A 84 11.03 -7.17 -7.13
CA GLY A 84 10.08 -7.71 -6.17
C GLY A 84 8.75 -6.98 -6.12
N GLY A 85 8.71 -5.76 -6.63
CA GLY A 85 7.49 -4.97 -6.62
C GLY A 85 7.78 -3.48 -6.69
N ILE A 86 6.71 -2.72 -6.65
CA ILE A 86 6.76 -1.25 -6.69
C ILE A 86 5.95 -0.72 -5.52
N ALA A 87 6.45 0.30 -4.86
CA ALA A 87 5.73 0.97 -3.78
C ALA A 87 5.92 2.47 -3.90
N PHE A 88 4.84 3.20 -3.62
CA PHE A 88 4.91 4.65 -3.57
C PHE A 88 3.84 5.16 -2.62
N THR A 89 3.97 6.42 -2.21
CA THR A 89 3.03 7.03 -1.29
C THR A 89 2.45 8.31 -1.87
N VAL A 90 1.23 8.63 -1.41
CA VAL A 90 0.54 9.86 -1.77
C VAL A 90 0.05 10.49 -0.46
N PRO A 91 0.23 11.80 -0.29
CA PRO A 91 -0.29 12.45 0.92
C PRO A 91 -1.82 12.35 1.00
N VAL A 92 -2.33 12.10 2.18
CA VAL A 92 -3.77 12.20 2.42
C VAL A 92 -4.03 13.65 2.81
N SER A 93 -4.62 14.42 1.90
CA SER A 93 -4.81 15.86 2.10
C SER A 93 -6.12 16.21 2.80
N ALA A 94 -7.11 15.30 2.80
CA ALA A 94 -8.38 15.52 3.45
C ALA A 94 -9.09 14.21 3.74
N VAL A 95 -9.88 14.18 4.80
CA VAL A 95 -10.78 13.07 5.11
C VAL A 95 -12.15 13.66 5.44
N SER A 96 -13.18 12.83 5.33
CA SER A 96 -14.56 13.32 5.46
C SER A 96 -15.00 13.58 6.90
N GLY A 97 -14.16 13.31 7.87
CA GLY A 97 -14.50 13.60 9.27
C GLY A 97 -13.70 12.74 10.24
N PRO A 98 -13.93 12.93 11.55
CA PRO A 98 -13.18 12.20 12.57
C PRO A 98 -13.30 10.68 12.46
N ALA A 99 -14.47 10.18 12.09
CA ALA A 99 -14.66 8.74 11.93
C ALA A 99 -13.82 8.19 10.79
N SER A 100 -13.74 8.93 9.67
CA SER A 100 -12.92 8.54 8.53
C SER A 100 -11.45 8.55 8.88
N LEU A 101 -11.00 9.55 9.62
CA LEU A 101 -9.62 9.63 10.05
C LEU A 101 -9.27 8.47 10.97
N LEU A 102 -10.18 8.12 11.87
CA LEU A 102 -9.96 7.00 12.79
C LEU A 102 -9.82 5.69 12.03
N ILE A 103 -10.67 5.46 11.04
CA ILE A 103 -10.62 4.24 10.23
C ILE A 103 -9.32 4.16 9.44
N LEU A 104 -8.95 5.25 8.77
CA LEU A 104 -7.75 5.27 7.93
C LEU A 104 -6.47 5.13 8.75
N SER A 105 -6.48 5.62 9.98
CA SER A 105 -5.30 5.53 10.83
C SER A 105 -5.23 4.22 11.61
N GLY A 106 -6.18 3.32 11.40
CA GLY A 106 -6.21 2.05 12.13
C GLY A 106 -6.55 2.24 13.62
N GLY A 107 -7.28 3.29 13.92
CA GLY A 107 -7.70 3.59 15.30
C GLY A 107 -6.72 4.44 16.09
N LYS A 108 -5.69 4.99 15.47
CA LYS A 108 -4.64 5.76 16.18
C LYS A 108 -5.09 7.17 16.55
N TYR A 109 -5.95 7.78 15.76
CA TYR A 109 -6.43 9.14 16.02
C TYR A 109 -7.86 9.09 16.52
N ARG A 110 -8.11 9.74 17.63
CA ARG A 110 -9.44 9.77 18.24
C ARG A 110 -9.96 11.17 18.41
#